data_7670fce9c5a782282fbbadac5dea61ce
#
_entry.id   7670fce9c5a782282fbbadac5dea61ce
#
_cell.length_a   1.000
_cell.length_b   1.000
_cell.length_c   1.000
_cell.angle_alpha   90.00
_cell.angle_beta   90.00
_cell.angle_gamma   90.00
#
_symmetry.space_group_name_H-M   'P 1'
#
loop_
_entity.id
_entity.type
_entity.pdbx_description
1 polymer ?
#
loop_
_entity_poly.entity_id
_entity_poly.type
_entity_poly.pdbx_seq_one_letter_code
_entity_poly.pdbx_strand_id
1 'polypeptide(L)'
;MYAGHVGFALGAYSFRRTLPLWLIIIAAQVPDWLDAGLCIADMDRGPYGLYTHGLIPVASAAVAFAIIAWIISRDVRGALLVAAVVISHYGLDYLTGQKPTWAGGPVVGLDLYGRPVADLIMESATILVGWLMYRHTLPKPVRNDGMVYAILFSLLALQIITGLAFVLNATGHIKC
;
A
#
# COMPACT_ATOMS: atom_id res chain seq x y z
N MET A 1 -0.99 -7.05 0.25
CA MET A 1 -1.85 -6.15 -0.60
C MET A 1 -0.92 -5.25 -1.40
N TYR A 2 -1.06 -5.12 -2.72
CA TYR A 2 -0.13 -4.28 -3.50
C TYR A 2 -0.83 -3.05 -4.10
N ALA A 3 -1.76 -3.25 -5.03
CA ALA A 3 -2.49 -2.14 -5.64
C ALA A 3 -3.49 -1.49 -4.68
N GLY A 4 -4.01 -2.24 -3.71
CA GLY A 4 -4.88 -1.74 -2.65
C GLY A 4 -4.26 -0.63 -1.81
N HIS A 5 -2.94 -0.67 -1.54
CA HIS A 5 -2.25 0.42 -0.83
C HIS A 5 -2.29 1.74 -1.60
N VAL A 6 -2.18 1.69 -2.95
CA VAL A 6 -2.35 2.89 -3.79
C VAL A 6 -3.79 3.38 -3.73
N GLY A 7 -4.77 2.47 -3.77
CA GLY A 7 -6.18 2.81 -3.57
C GLY A 7 -6.41 3.54 -2.24
N PHE A 8 -5.86 3.01 -1.15
CA PHE A 8 -5.93 3.65 0.17
C PHE A 8 -5.26 5.03 0.17
N ALA A 9 -4.08 5.17 -0.48
CA ALA A 9 -3.38 6.44 -0.61
C ALA A 9 -4.21 7.51 -1.35
N LEU A 10 -4.93 7.13 -2.41
CA LEU A 10 -5.87 8.02 -3.10
C LEU A 10 -6.98 8.50 -2.16
N GLY A 11 -7.55 7.60 -1.37
CA GLY A 11 -8.55 7.94 -0.35
C GLY A 11 -7.99 8.89 0.70
N ALA A 12 -6.80 8.60 1.23
CA ALA A 12 -6.11 9.45 2.22
C ALA A 12 -5.82 10.85 1.68
N TYR A 13 -5.41 10.98 0.41
CA TYR A 13 -5.20 12.27 -0.25
C TYR A 13 -6.44 13.17 -0.22
N SER A 14 -7.64 12.59 -0.19
CA SER A 14 -8.89 13.35 -0.14
C SER A 14 -9.02 14.22 1.12
N PHE A 15 -8.36 13.84 2.22
CA PHE A 15 -8.39 14.58 3.49
C PHE A 15 -7.40 15.75 3.54
N ARG A 16 -6.31 15.71 2.73
CA ARG A 16 -5.27 16.73 2.79
C ARG A 16 -4.61 16.99 1.42
N ARG A 17 -5.31 17.70 0.57
CA ARG A 17 -4.90 18.01 -0.81
C ARG A 17 -3.73 18.99 -0.91
N THR A 18 -3.29 19.58 0.20
CA THR A 18 -2.09 20.43 0.27
C THR A 18 -0.80 19.60 0.16
N LEU A 19 -0.87 18.29 0.43
CA LEU A 19 0.26 17.38 0.24
C LEU A 19 0.39 17.00 -1.25
N PRO A 20 1.62 16.77 -1.74
CA PRO A 20 1.81 16.16 -3.04
C PRO A 20 1.25 14.72 -3.06
N LEU A 21 0.41 14.41 -4.06
CA LEU A 21 -0.17 13.05 -4.19
C LEU A 21 0.92 11.97 -4.29
N TRP A 22 2.01 12.24 -5.03
CA TRP A 22 3.12 11.30 -5.17
C TRP A 22 3.74 10.91 -3.82
N LEU A 23 3.83 11.85 -2.86
CA LEU A 23 4.39 11.57 -1.53
C LEU A 23 3.53 10.55 -0.77
N ILE A 24 2.20 10.69 -0.82
CA ILE A 24 1.27 9.77 -0.16
C ILE A 24 1.32 8.39 -0.81
N ILE A 25 1.40 8.32 -2.15
CA ILE A 25 1.54 7.05 -2.88
C ILE A 25 2.85 6.35 -2.52
N ILE A 26 3.98 7.07 -2.54
CA ILE A 26 5.27 6.50 -2.14
C ILE A 26 5.21 6.01 -0.69
N ALA A 27 4.68 6.82 0.23
CA ALA A 27 4.55 6.46 1.64
C ALA A 27 3.73 5.17 1.84
N ALA A 28 2.67 4.97 1.06
CA ALA A 28 1.85 3.76 1.11
C ALA A 28 2.58 2.51 0.59
N GLN A 29 3.54 2.66 -0.31
CA GLN A 29 4.20 1.55 -1.01
C GLN A 29 5.62 1.22 -0.50
N VAL A 30 6.18 2.05 0.39
CA VAL A 30 7.57 1.91 0.83
C VAL A 30 7.90 0.52 1.40
N PRO A 31 7.10 -0.11 2.27
CA PRO A 31 7.43 -1.45 2.77
C PRO A 31 7.53 -2.49 1.65
N ASP A 32 6.61 -2.47 0.69
CA ASP A 32 6.60 -3.39 -0.45
C ASP A 32 7.80 -3.18 -1.38
N TRP A 33 8.13 -1.91 -1.67
CA TRP A 33 9.26 -1.61 -2.54
C TRP A 33 10.60 -1.94 -1.90
N LEU A 34 10.72 -1.75 -0.58
CA LEU A 34 11.90 -2.19 0.16
C LEU A 34 12.01 -3.71 0.16
N ASP A 35 10.92 -4.44 0.37
CA ASP A 35 10.91 -5.90 0.32
C ASP A 35 11.29 -6.43 -1.07
N ALA A 36 10.68 -5.87 -2.12
CA ALA A 36 11.03 -6.20 -3.49
C ALA A 36 12.50 -5.88 -3.82
N GLY A 37 13.01 -4.74 -3.35
CA GLY A 37 14.41 -4.35 -3.52
C GLY A 37 15.37 -5.32 -2.85
N LEU A 38 15.09 -5.73 -1.62
CA LEU A 38 15.89 -6.74 -0.90
C LEU A 38 15.85 -8.09 -1.62
N CYS A 39 14.67 -8.49 -2.13
CA CYS A 39 14.50 -9.71 -2.90
C CYS A 39 15.33 -9.70 -4.20
N ILE A 40 15.25 -8.63 -4.97
CA ILE A 40 16.02 -8.47 -6.22
C ILE A 40 17.53 -8.45 -5.95
N ALA A 41 17.94 -7.87 -4.82
CA ALA A 41 19.35 -7.82 -4.41
C ALA A 41 19.86 -9.13 -3.77
N ASP A 42 19.01 -10.17 -3.70
CA ASP A 42 19.30 -11.45 -3.04
C ASP A 42 19.71 -11.26 -1.55
N MET A 43 19.11 -10.27 -0.89
CA MET A 43 19.35 -9.95 0.52
C MET A 43 18.31 -10.62 1.42
N ASP A 44 18.71 -10.93 2.66
CA ASP A 44 17.80 -11.48 3.66
C ASP A 44 16.69 -10.48 3.99
N ARG A 45 15.45 -10.94 3.93
CA ARG A 45 14.24 -10.17 4.27
C ARG A 45 13.70 -10.50 5.65
N GLY A 46 14.33 -11.47 6.31
CA GLY A 46 13.82 -12.08 7.52
C GLY A 46 12.55 -12.93 7.28
N PRO A 47 12.13 -13.70 8.27
CA PRO A 47 10.94 -14.54 8.15
C PRO A 47 9.70 -13.67 7.89
N TYR A 48 8.93 -14.05 6.85
CA TYR A 48 7.70 -13.33 6.41
C TYR A 48 7.92 -11.84 6.09
N GLY A 49 9.12 -11.43 5.67
CA GLY A 49 9.45 -10.04 5.40
C GLY A 49 9.59 -9.17 6.66
N LEU A 50 10.10 -9.73 7.76
CA LEU A 50 10.22 -9.07 9.06
C LEU A 50 10.93 -7.70 8.98
N TYR A 51 11.96 -7.59 8.12
CA TYR A 51 12.79 -6.38 8.04
C TYR A 51 12.13 -5.22 7.31
N THR A 52 11.00 -5.46 6.63
CA THR A 52 10.25 -4.44 5.88
C THR A 52 8.81 -4.29 6.37
N HIS A 53 8.17 -5.40 6.79
CA HIS A 53 6.76 -5.45 7.16
C HIS A 53 6.51 -5.70 8.65
N GLY A 54 7.56 -5.82 9.48
CA GLY A 54 7.39 -5.88 10.93
C GLY A 54 6.94 -4.53 11.51
N LEU A 55 6.42 -4.52 12.73
CA LEU A 55 5.93 -3.28 13.38
C LEU A 55 7.03 -2.22 13.53
N ILE A 56 8.27 -2.63 13.87
CA ILE A 56 9.38 -1.69 14.07
C ILE A 56 9.79 -1.01 12.76
N PRO A 57 10.08 -1.71 11.64
CA PRO A 57 10.42 -1.04 10.39
C PRO A 57 9.27 -0.19 9.85
N VAL A 58 8.02 -0.64 9.95
CA VAL A 58 6.87 0.17 9.52
C VAL A 58 6.72 1.43 10.37
N ALA A 59 6.87 1.35 11.69
CA ALA A 59 6.84 2.51 12.58
C ALA A 59 8.00 3.48 12.28
N SER A 60 9.21 2.95 12.04
CA SER A 60 10.38 3.77 11.66
C SER A 60 10.17 4.49 10.33
N ALA A 61 9.62 3.80 9.33
CA ALA A 61 9.25 4.40 8.06
C ALA A 61 8.16 5.48 8.25
N ALA A 62 7.16 5.25 9.10
CA ALA A 62 6.11 6.22 9.38
C ALA A 62 6.67 7.52 9.97
N VAL A 63 7.61 7.42 10.92
CA VAL A 63 8.30 8.60 11.49
C VAL A 63 9.12 9.32 10.42
N ALA A 64 9.91 8.59 9.63
CA ALA A 64 10.73 9.18 8.57
C ALA A 64 9.86 9.93 7.53
N PHE A 65 8.78 9.31 7.07
CA PHE A 65 7.87 9.93 6.11
C PHE A 65 7.06 11.07 6.69
N ALA A 66 6.71 11.04 7.98
CA ALA A 66 6.11 12.17 8.67
C ALA A 66 7.06 13.39 8.69
N ILE A 67 8.35 13.18 8.98
CA ILE A 67 9.35 14.24 8.97
C ILE A 67 9.51 14.82 7.55
N ILE A 68 9.62 13.97 6.52
CA ILE A 68 9.69 14.41 5.11
C ILE A 68 8.44 15.22 4.74
N ALA A 69 7.26 14.73 5.06
CA ALA A 69 6.01 15.42 4.79
C ALA A 69 5.93 16.78 5.49
N TRP A 70 6.38 16.86 6.74
CA TRP A 70 6.46 18.12 7.47
C TRP A 70 7.46 19.10 6.86
N ILE A 71 8.63 18.65 6.45
CA ILE A 71 9.65 19.49 5.79
C ILE A 71 9.09 20.09 4.49
N ILE A 72 8.39 19.27 3.68
CA ILE A 72 7.84 19.68 2.39
C ILE A 72 6.64 20.64 2.56
N SER A 73 5.70 20.30 3.46
CA SER A 73 4.41 20.97 3.55
C SER A 73 4.32 22.00 4.66
N ARG A 74 5.19 21.92 5.68
CA ARG A 74 5.10 22.68 6.95
C ARG A 74 3.76 22.49 7.66
N ASP A 75 3.08 21.38 7.39
CA ASP A 75 1.76 21.03 7.89
C ASP A 75 1.83 19.78 8.78
N VAL A 76 1.70 19.96 10.08
CA VAL A 76 1.75 18.86 11.05
C VAL A 76 0.61 17.85 10.82
N ARG A 77 -0.60 18.33 10.47
CA ARG A 77 -1.72 17.41 10.20
C ARG A 77 -1.47 16.59 8.94
N GLY A 78 -0.84 17.21 7.93
CA GLY A 78 -0.39 16.50 6.73
C GLY A 78 0.67 15.45 7.06
N ALA A 79 1.65 15.78 7.89
CA ALA A 79 2.68 14.85 8.35
C ALA A 79 2.08 13.65 9.10
N LEU A 80 1.14 13.90 10.01
CA LEU A 80 0.43 12.84 10.72
C LEU A 80 -0.41 11.96 9.79
N LEU A 81 -1.04 12.54 8.76
CA LEU A 81 -1.75 11.76 7.74
C LEU A 81 -0.80 10.83 6.99
N VAL A 82 0.38 11.31 6.58
CA VAL A 82 1.38 10.48 5.89
C VAL A 82 1.87 9.36 6.81
N ALA A 83 2.15 9.65 8.08
CA ALA A 83 2.48 8.59 9.06
C ALA A 83 1.36 7.54 9.16
N ALA A 84 0.10 7.97 9.24
CA ALA A 84 -1.05 7.07 9.30
C ALA A 84 -1.17 6.22 8.03
N VAL A 85 -0.84 6.76 6.85
CA VAL A 85 -0.80 6.02 5.58
C VAL A 85 0.28 4.93 5.61
N VAL A 86 1.48 5.23 6.10
CA VAL A 86 2.53 4.21 6.27
C VAL A 86 2.09 3.12 7.26
N ILE A 87 1.53 3.50 8.40
CA ILE A 87 1.06 2.53 9.42
C ILE A 87 -0.10 1.68 8.88
N SER A 88 -1.00 2.26 8.07
CA SER A 88 -2.11 1.53 7.47
C SER A 88 -1.65 0.40 6.55
N HIS A 89 -0.43 0.48 6.01
CA HIS A 89 0.18 -0.60 5.24
C HIS A 89 0.15 -1.92 6.04
N TYR A 90 0.61 -1.89 7.28
CA TYR A 90 0.58 -3.08 8.16
C TYR A 90 -0.86 -3.58 8.39
N GLY A 91 -1.81 -2.67 8.62
CA GLY A 91 -3.22 -3.03 8.85
C GLY A 91 -3.89 -3.65 7.61
N LEU A 92 -3.59 -3.11 6.43
CA LEU A 92 -4.11 -3.64 5.17
C LEU A 92 -3.47 -4.99 4.83
N ASP A 93 -2.18 -5.14 5.08
CA ASP A 93 -1.48 -6.40 4.92
C ASP A 93 -1.96 -7.48 5.89
N TYR A 94 -2.38 -7.09 7.10
CA TYR A 94 -3.05 -8.00 8.03
C TYR A 94 -4.33 -8.60 7.42
N LEU A 95 -5.08 -7.83 6.64
CA LEU A 95 -6.30 -8.31 5.99
C LEU A 95 -6.01 -9.33 4.88
N THR A 96 -4.89 -9.19 4.16
CA THR A 96 -4.63 -9.99 2.95
C THR A 96 -3.60 -11.09 3.14
N GLY A 97 -2.62 -10.91 4.02
CA GLY A 97 -1.53 -11.85 4.22
C GLY A 97 -1.29 -12.22 5.68
N GLN A 98 -0.19 -12.88 5.91
CA GLN A 98 0.38 -13.13 7.22
C GLN A 98 1.65 -12.31 7.39
N LYS A 99 1.72 -11.49 8.45
CA LYS A 99 2.84 -10.58 8.69
C LYS A 99 3.43 -10.78 10.08
N PRO A 100 4.76 -10.69 10.19
CA PRO A 100 5.44 -10.80 11.47
C PRO A 100 5.22 -9.51 12.28
N THR A 101 5.09 -9.63 13.58
CA THR A 101 4.98 -8.47 14.46
C THR A 101 6.37 -7.90 14.81
N TRP A 102 7.22 -8.72 15.41
CA TRP A 102 8.61 -8.41 15.77
C TRP A 102 9.46 -9.68 15.73
N ALA A 103 10.77 -9.58 15.90
CA ALA A 103 11.67 -10.72 15.92
C ALA A 103 11.27 -11.69 17.06
N GLY A 104 10.94 -12.95 16.70
CA GLY A 104 10.44 -13.95 17.63
C GLY A 104 8.99 -13.75 18.11
N GLY A 105 8.29 -12.74 17.61
CA GLY A 105 6.89 -12.48 17.91
C GLY A 105 5.93 -13.30 17.05
N PRO A 106 4.61 -13.20 17.32
CA PRO A 106 3.62 -13.92 16.53
C PRO A 106 3.53 -13.39 15.10
N VAL A 107 3.19 -14.29 14.18
CA VAL A 107 2.76 -13.95 12.83
C VAL A 107 1.24 -13.77 12.86
N VAL A 108 0.73 -12.68 12.34
CA VAL A 108 -0.69 -12.29 12.39
C VAL A 108 -1.22 -11.98 10.98
N GLY A 109 -2.51 -12.20 10.77
CA GLY A 109 -3.20 -11.88 9.52
C GLY A 109 -4.26 -12.90 9.14
N LEU A 110 -5.17 -12.50 8.23
CA LEU A 110 -6.30 -13.32 7.81
C LEU A 110 -5.97 -14.31 6.69
N ASP A 111 -4.76 -14.20 6.11
CA ASP A 111 -4.24 -15.12 5.09
C ASP A 111 -5.16 -15.25 3.85
N LEU A 112 -5.68 -14.12 3.37
CA LEU A 112 -6.51 -14.12 2.16
C LEU A 112 -5.71 -14.50 0.89
N TYR A 113 -4.38 -14.41 0.91
CA TYR A 113 -3.55 -14.91 -0.19
C TYR A 113 -3.77 -16.40 -0.48
N GLY A 114 -4.11 -17.19 0.54
CA GLY A 114 -4.59 -18.57 0.37
C GLY A 114 -5.99 -18.67 -0.27
N ARG A 115 -6.68 -17.53 -0.48
CA ARG A 115 -8.04 -17.43 -1.04
C ARG A 115 -8.10 -16.35 -2.12
N PRO A 116 -7.55 -16.59 -3.33
CA PRO A 116 -7.31 -15.55 -4.35
C PRO A 116 -8.53 -14.70 -4.71
N VAL A 117 -9.73 -15.28 -4.71
CA VAL A 117 -10.96 -14.55 -5.01
C VAL A 117 -11.30 -13.57 -3.88
N ALA A 118 -11.12 -13.96 -2.62
CA ALA A 118 -11.39 -13.08 -1.48
C ALA A 118 -10.37 -11.93 -1.41
N ASP A 119 -9.10 -12.21 -1.70
CA ASP A 119 -8.05 -11.21 -1.82
C ASP A 119 -8.35 -10.21 -2.93
N LEU A 120 -8.70 -10.70 -4.13
CA LEU A 120 -9.09 -9.86 -5.26
C LEU A 120 -10.27 -8.94 -4.93
N ILE A 121 -11.29 -9.46 -4.24
CA ILE A 121 -12.45 -8.65 -3.82
C ILE A 121 -12.02 -7.57 -2.83
N MET A 122 -11.24 -7.92 -1.81
CA MET A 122 -10.80 -6.99 -0.77
C MET A 122 -9.94 -5.87 -1.35
N GLU A 123 -8.95 -6.20 -2.18
CA GLU A 123 -8.09 -5.20 -2.81
C GLU A 123 -8.86 -4.33 -3.79
N SER A 124 -9.71 -4.91 -4.64
CA SER A 124 -10.55 -4.15 -5.58
C SER A 124 -11.52 -3.22 -4.88
N ALA A 125 -12.09 -3.64 -3.75
CA ALA A 125 -12.95 -2.79 -2.92
C ALA A 125 -12.16 -1.60 -2.34
N THR A 126 -10.94 -1.84 -1.83
CA THR A 126 -10.06 -0.79 -1.31
C THR A 126 -9.69 0.23 -2.40
N ILE A 127 -9.35 -0.27 -3.61
CA ILE A 127 -9.06 0.58 -4.78
C ILE A 127 -10.31 1.42 -5.14
N LEU A 128 -11.46 0.81 -5.24
CA LEU A 128 -12.69 1.48 -5.64
C LEU A 128 -13.10 2.56 -4.62
N VAL A 129 -13.09 2.24 -3.34
CA VAL A 129 -13.43 3.20 -2.28
C VAL A 129 -12.46 4.37 -2.28
N GLY A 130 -11.15 4.12 -2.32
CA GLY A 130 -10.13 5.16 -2.35
C GLY A 130 -10.22 6.04 -3.60
N TRP A 131 -10.46 5.44 -4.77
CA TRP A 131 -10.68 6.17 -6.01
C TRP A 131 -11.97 7.02 -5.96
N LEU A 132 -13.07 6.51 -5.43
CA LEU A 132 -14.30 7.27 -5.24
C LEU A 132 -14.07 8.49 -4.35
N MET A 133 -13.39 8.33 -3.23
CA MET A 133 -13.03 9.44 -2.34
C MET A 133 -12.17 10.47 -3.07
N TYR A 134 -11.12 10.03 -3.77
CA TYR A 134 -10.27 10.90 -4.59
C TYR A 134 -11.07 11.64 -5.64
N ARG A 135 -11.86 10.92 -6.44
CA ARG A 135 -12.71 11.48 -7.50
C ARG A 135 -13.67 12.55 -6.97
N HIS A 136 -14.27 12.33 -5.79
CA HIS A 136 -15.18 13.28 -5.17
C HIS A 136 -14.51 14.64 -4.85
N THR A 137 -13.22 14.66 -4.61
CA THR A 137 -12.45 15.88 -4.32
C THR A 137 -12.10 16.68 -5.56
N LEU A 138 -12.20 16.11 -6.75
CA LEU A 138 -11.87 16.77 -7.99
C LEU A 138 -12.97 17.79 -8.41
N PRO A 139 -12.60 18.88 -9.08
CA PRO A 139 -13.57 19.79 -9.69
C PRO A 139 -14.52 19.06 -10.65
N LYS A 140 -15.79 19.50 -10.70
CA LYS A 140 -16.81 18.85 -11.55
C LYS A 140 -16.37 18.56 -13.00
N PRO A 141 -15.73 19.50 -13.74
CA PRO A 141 -15.31 19.24 -15.12
C PRO A 141 -14.26 18.13 -15.23
N VAL A 142 -13.36 18.01 -14.25
CA VAL A 142 -12.28 16.98 -14.23
C VAL A 142 -12.77 15.63 -13.72
N ARG A 143 -13.79 15.61 -12.89
CA ARG A 143 -14.31 14.39 -12.23
C ARG A 143 -14.72 13.29 -13.20
N ASN A 144 -15.18 13.66 -14.39
CA ASN A 144 -15.63 12.73 -15.43
C ASN A 144 -14.63 12.62 -16.60
N ASP A 145 -13.43 13.15 -16.43
CA ASP A 145 -12.37 13.01 -17.43
C ASP A 145 -11.92 11.55 -17.56
N GLY A 146 -11.63 11.12 -18.78
CA GLY A 146 -11.14 9.77 -19.07
C GLY A 146 -9.87 9.40 -18.29
N MET A 147 -9.00 10.39 -18.00
CA MET A 147 -7.78 10.19 -17.20
C MET A 147 -8.11 9.71 -15.78
N VAL A 148 -9.18 10.24 -15.16
CA VAL A 148 -9.59 9.83 -13.81
C VAL A 148 -10.05 8.38 -13.79
N TYR A 149 -10.76 7.94 -14.82
CA TYR A 149 -11.16 6.53 -14.97
C TYR A 149 -9.95 5.65 -15.35
N ALA A 150 -9.01 6.16 -16.14
CA ALA A 150 -7.79 5.43 -16.46
C ALA A 150 -7.00 5.06 -15.21
N ILE A 151 -6.95 5.94 -14.19
CA ILE A 151 -6.34 5.61 -12.88
C ILE A 151 -7.02 4.37 -12.26
N LEU A 152 -8.35 4.34 -12.20
CA LEU A 152 -9.09 3.20 -11.65
C LEU A 152 -8.79 1.91 -12.41
N PHE A 153 -8.94 1.93 -13.73
CA PHE A 153 -8.75 0.75 -14.55
C PHE A 153 -7.30 0.26 -14.53
N SER A 154 -6.32 1.17 -14.49
CA SER A 154 -4.91 0.81 -14.35
C SER A 154 -4.61 0.13 -13.02
N LEU A 155 -5.19 0.60 -11.91
CA LEU A 155 -5.03 -0.02 -10.60
C LEU A 155 -5.69 -1.40 -10.54
N LEU A 156 -6.89 -1.54 -11.11
CA LEU A 156 -7.58 -2.85 -11.16
C LEU A 156 -6.84 -3.83 -12.08
N ALA A 157 -6.31 -3.38 -13.21
CA ALA A 157 -5.47 -4.20 -14.08
C ALA A 157 -4.18 -4.63 -13.38
N LEU A 158 -3.50 -3.69 -12.67
CA LEU A 158 -2.32 -4.00 -11.89
C LEU A 158 -2.63 -5.04 -10.80
N GLN A 159 -3.78 -4.91 -10.12
CA GLN A 159 -4.23 -5.87 -9.12
C GLN A 159 -4.41 -7.29 -9.71
N ILE A 160 -5.01 -7.40 -10.88
CA ILE A 160 -5.17 -8.69 -11.56
C ILE A 160 -3.80 -9.29 -11.92
N ILE A 161 -2.89 -8.46 -12.45
CA ILE A 161 -1.55 -8.90 -12.84
C ILE A 161 -0.75 -9.38 -11.62
N THR A 162 -0.75 -8.60 -10.53
CA THR A 162 -0.03 -8.98 -9.32
C THR A 162 -0.63 -10.21 -8.64
N GLY A 163 -1.96 -10.33 -8.62
CA GLY A 163 -2.66 -11.51 -8.12
C GLY A 163 -2.33 -12.77 -8.93
N LEU A 164 -2.30 -12.68 -10.26
CA LEU A 164 -1.87 -13.79 -11.13
C LEU A 164 -0.40 -14.14 -10.90
N ALA A 165 0.49 -13.14 -10.80
CA ALA A 165 1.90 -13.37 -10.51
C ALA A 165 2.09 -14.07 -9.16
N PHE A 166 1.31 -13.71 -8.15
CA PHE A 166 1.34 -14.36 -6.84
C PHE A 166 0.90 -15.82 -6.90
N VAL A 167 -0.17 -16.13 -7.63
CA VAL A 167 -0.63 -17.53 -7.85
C VAL A 167 0.44 -18.34 -8.59
N LEU A 168 1.07 -17.77 -9.62
CA LEU A 168 2.15 -18.43 -10.36
C LEU A 168 3.40 -18.63 -9.51
N ASN A 169 3.72 -17.68 -8.61
CA ASN A 169 4.84 -17.83 -7.68
C ASN A 169 4.58 -18.96 -6.67
N ALA A 170 3.35 -19.06 -6.14
CA ALA A 170 2.96 -20.14 -5.25
C ALA A 170 3.12 -21.54 -5.91
N THR A 171 3.10 -21.62 -7.24
CA THR A 171 3.40 -22.85 -8.02
C THR A 171 4.90 -23.05 -8.31
N GLY A 172 5.78 -22.20 -7.79
CA GLY A 172 7.23 -22.33 -7.90
C GLY A 172 7.85 -21.79 -9.20
N HIS A 173 7.10 -21.01 -9.98
CA HIS A 173 7.58 -20.46 -11.27
C HIS A 173 8.37 -19.14 -11.14
N ILE A 174 8.27 -18.43 -10.02
CA ILE A 174 8.98 -17.17 -9.78
C ILE A 174 9.69 -17.25 -8.42
N LYS A 175 10.96 -16.83 -8.35
CA LYS A 175 11.76 -16.92 -7.09
C LYS A 175 11.58 -15.72 -6.15
N CYS A 176 10.99 -14.65 -6.61
CA CYS A 176 10.60 -13.47 -5.87
C CYS A 176 9.11 -13.19 -6.12
#